data_077d7331d0f53df8a54fc402378bfbac
#
_entry.id   077d7331d0f53df8a54fc402378bfbac
#
_cell.length_a   1.000
_cell.length_b   1.000
_cell.length_c   1.000
_cell.angle_alpha   90.00
_cell.angle_beta   90.00
_cell.angle_gamma   90.00
#
_symmetry.space_group_name_H-M   'P 1'
#
loop_
_entity.id
_entity.type
_entity.pdbx_description
1 polymer ?
#
loop_
_entity_poly.entity_id
_entity_poly.type
_entity_poly.pdbx_seq_one_letter_code
_entity_poly.pdbx_strand_id
1 'polypeptide(L)' 'MNNTPPIQDDFAVLYRRAFAEYGAQALWNKRMLPDPTPDDALVVARALRIEGDLAARKLAEQIEKACGAAL' A
#
# COMPACT_ATOMS: atom_id res chain seq x y z
N MET A 1 13.87 21.20 -6.72
CA MET A 1 13.73 20.67 -6.91
C MET A 1 13.41 19.85 -7.01
N ASN A 2 13.34 19.54 -7.01
CA ASN A 2 13.05 18.80 -7.18
C ASN A 2 12.70 17.98 -7.22
N ASN A 3 12.47 17.51 -7.31
CA ASN A 3 12.08 16.80 -7.35
C ASN A 3 11.69 15.88 -7.39
N THR A 4 11.55 15.56 -7.72
CA THR A 4 11.29 14.53 -7.93
C THR A 4 10.87 13.50 -7.37
N PRO A 5 9.88 13.02 -7.28
CA PRO A 5 9.44 11.97 -6.47
C PRO A 5 9.76 10.66 -7.06
N PRO A 6 10.62 9.96 -6.47
CA PRO A 6 10.85 8.60 -6.89
C PRO A 6 9.55 7.83 -6.74
N ILE A 7 9.13 7.21 -7.80
CA ILE A 7 7.86 6.51 -7.83
C ILE A 7 7.85 5.36 -6.82
N GLN A 8 8.98 4.71 -6.64
CA GLN A 8 9.07 3.60 -5.70
C GLN A 8 8.81 4.03 -4.26
N ASP A 9 8.99 5.31 -3.94
CA ASP A 9 8.69 5.81 -2.60
C ASP A 9 7.18 5.90 -2.37
N ASP A 10 6.41 6.08 -3.45
CA ASP A 10 4.97 6.23 -3.33
C ASP A 10 4.33 4.97 -2.79
N PHE A 11 4.71 3.80 -3.26
CA PHE A 11 4.09 2.59 -2.76
C PHE A 11 4.47 2.32 -1.30
N ALA A 12 5.67 2.68 -0.89
CA ALA A 12 6.09 2.50 0.49
C ALA A 12 5.31 3.39 1.44
N VAL A 13 5.06 4.64 1.03
CA VAL A 13 4.25 5.57 1.81
C VAL A 13 2.83 5.05 1.93
N LEU A 14 2.25 4.62 0.82
CA LEU A 14 0.88 4.10 0.82
C LEU A 14 0.78 2.79 1.61
N TYR A 15 1.80 1.96 1.54
CA TYR A 15 1.88 0.73 2.31
C TYR A 15 1.79 1.03 3.82
N ARG A 16 2.61 1.98 4.29
CA ARG A 16 2.59 2.35 5.71
C ARG A 16 1.26 2.97 6.11
N ARG A 17 0.70 3.77 5.21
CA ARG A 17 -0.60 4.38 5.44
C ARG A 17 -1.68 3.33 5.60
N ALA A 18 -1.62 2.27 4.80
CA ALA A 18 -2.59 1.19 4.89
C ALA A 18 -2.57 0.55 6.26
N PHE A 19 -1.38 0.28 6.79
CA PHE A 19 -1.28 -0.30 8.12
C PHE A 19 -1.75 0.69 9.20
N ALA A 20 -1.48 1.98 9.03
CA ALA A 20 -1.90 2.98 10.00
C ALA A 20 -3.41 3.13 10.05
N GLU A 21 -4.07 3.09 8.89
CA GLU A 21 -5.50 3.36 8.81
C GLU A 21 -6.35 2.10 8.86
N TYR A 22 -5.86 0.99 8.36
CA TYR A 22 -6.64 -0.24 8.21
C TYR A 22 -6.01 -1.46 8.87
N GLY A 23 -5.00 -1.24 9.70
CA GLY A 23 -4.29 -2.36 10.30
C GLY A 23 -5.19 -3.31 11.07
N ALA A 24 -6.07 -2.77 11.89
CA ALA A 24 -6.98 -3.60 12.71
C ALA A 24 -8.12 -4.19 11.89
N GLN A 25 -8.52 -3.52 10.82
CA GLN A 25 -9.69 -3.90 10.04
C GLN A 25 -9.36 -4.91 8.94
N ALA A 26 -8.31 -4.64 8.18
CA ALA A 26 -8.02 -5.43 6.98
C ALA A 26 -6.67 -6.13 7.03
N LEU A 27 -5.76 -5.67 7.89
CA LEU A 27 -4.38 -6.15 7.92
C LEU A 27 -3.99 -6.73 9.26
N TRP A 28 -5.00 -7.15 10.04
CA TRP A 28 -4.78 -7.63 11.41
C TRP A 28 -3.88 -8.85 11.48
N ASN A 29 -3.85 -9.65 10.42
CA ASN A 29 -3.02 -10.86 10.39
C ASN A 29 -1.72 -10.66 9.61
N LYS A 30 -1.36 -9.43 9.31
CA LYS A 30 -0.16 -9.13 8.54
C LYS A 30 0.79 -8.27 9.35
N ARG A 31 2.06 -8.40 9.06
CA ARG A 31 3.09 -7.61 9.71
C ARG A 31 3.60 -6.55 8.75
N MET A 32 3.69 -5.31 9.24
CA MET A 32 4.29 -4.25 8.46
C MET A 32 5.80 -4.46 8.38
N LEU A 33 6.32 -4.50 7.16
CA LEU A 33 7.75 -4.65 6.93
C LEU A 33 8.41 -3.27 6.87
N PRO A 34 9.63 -3.15 7.40
CA PRO A 34 10.30 -1.84 7.39
C PRO A 34 10.72 -1.39 5.99
N ASP A 35 10.91 -2.33 5.08
CA ASP A 35 11.40 -2.02 3.75
C ASP A 35 10.64 -2.86 2.72
N PRO A 36 9.37 -2.50 2.45
CA PRO A 36 8.53 -3.31 1.59
C PRO A 36 8.96 -3.25 0.13
N THR A 37 8.80 -4.38 -0.55
CA THR A 37 8.95 -4.44 -1.99
C THR A 37 7.59 -4.16 -2.64
N PRO A 38 7.54 -3.93 -3.97
CA PRO A 38 6.26 -3.82 -4.66
C PRO A 38 5.36 -5.03 -4.43
N ASP A 39 5.93 -6.23 -4.39
CA ASP A 39 5.14 -7.43 -4.13
C ASP A 39 4.49 -7.38 -2.75
N ASP A 40 5.24 -6.92 -1.74
CA ASP A 40 4.70 -6.77 -0.39
C ASP A 40 3.53 -5.80 -0.39
N ALA A 41 3.67 -4.70 -1.10
CA ALA A 41 2.61 -3.69 -1.18
C ALA A 41 1.38 -4.24 -1.90
N LEU A 42 1.58 -5.07 -2.93
CA LEU A 42 0.45 -5.68 -3.64
C LEU A 42 -0.33 -6.65 -2.77
N VAL A 43 0.36 -7.37 -1.88
CA VAL A 43 -0.30 -8.25 -0.92
C VAL A 43 -1.22 -7.42 -0.02
N VAL A 44 -0.73 -6.27 0.44
CA VAL A 44 -1.53 -5.37 1.27
C VAL A 44 -2.72 -4.83 0.47
N ALA A 45 -2.49 -4.41 -0.77
CA ALA A 45 -3.58 -3.90 -1.61
C ALA A 45 -4.68 -4.95 -1.77
N ARG A 46 -4.30 -6.20 -1.97
CA ARG A 46 -5.28 -7.27 -2.12
C ARG A 46 -6.10 -7.44 -0.83
N ALA A 47 -5.44 -7.39 0.32
CA ALA A 47 -6.15 -7.50 1.58
C ALA A 47 -7.13 -6.35 1.76
N LEU A 48 -6.75 -5.14 1.36
CA LEU A 48 -7.64 -3.98 1.44
C LEU A 48 -8.88 -4.17 0.56
N ARG A 49 -8.72 -4.78 -0.60
CA ARG A 49 -9.85 -5.02 -1.49
C ARG A 49 -10.81 -6.06 -0.93
N ILE A 50 -10.28 -7.08 -0.27
CA ILE A 50 -11.08 -8.20 0.23
C ILE A 50 -11.74 -7.84 1.55
N GLU A 51 -10.99 -7.26 2.47
CA GLU A 51 -11.45 -7.06 3.85
C GLU A 51 -11.86 -5.62 4.16
N GLY A 52 -11.52 -4.68 3.30
CA GLY A 52 -11.75 -3.28 3.57
C GLY A 52 -13.04 -2.75 2.97
N ASP A 53 -13.37 -1.51 3.32
CA ASP A 53 -14.52 -0.82 2.77
C ASP A 53 -14.13 -0.09 1.48
N LEU A 54 -15.01 0.79 1.02
CA LEU A 54 -14.79 1.52 -0.23
C LEU A 54 -13.54 2.39 -0.17
N ALA A 55 -13.30 3.05 0.97
CA ALA A 55 -12.11 3.88 1.12
C ALA A 55 -10.85 3.03 1.06
N ALA A 56 -10.88 1.84 1.67
CA ALA A 56 -9.74 0.92 1.62
C ALA A 56 -9.48 0.46 0.20
N ARG A 57 -10.52 0.24 -0.59
CA ARG A 57 -10.36 -0.15 -1.99
C ARG A 57 -9.70 0.95 -2.80
N LYS A 58 -10.03 2.21 -2.51
CA LYS A 58 -9.38 3.32 -3.19
C LYS A 58 -7.90 3.38 -2.88
N LEU A 59 -7.55 3.12 -1.63
CA LEU A 59 -6.14 3.06 -1.24
C LEU A 59 -5.44 1.90 -1.93
N ALA A 60 -6.10 0.75 -2.03
CA ALA A 60 -5.56 -0.39 -2.76
C ALA A 60 -5.26 -0.05 -4.21
N GLU A 61 -6.17 0.69 -4.83
CA GLU A 61 -5.99 1.13 -6.21
C GLU A 61 -4.74 2.00 -6.36
N GLN A 62 -4.56 2.92 -5.42
CA GLN A 62 -3.38 3.77 -5.43
C GLN A 62 -2.10 2.98 -5.28
N ILE A 63 -2.11 1.99 -4.39
CA ILE A 63 -0.94 1.12 -4.18
C ILE A 63 -0.63 0.36 -5.47
N GLU A 64 -1.66 -0.18 -6.11
CA GLU A 64 -1.47 -0.95 -7.34
C GLU A 64 -0.86 -0.09 -8.44
N LYS A 65 -1.33 1.14 -8.56
CA LYS A 65 -0.79 2.06 -9.56
C LYS A 65 0.65 2.41 -9.26
N ALA A 66 0.97 2.67 -8.02
CA ALA A 66 2.33 3.01 -7.63
C ALA A 66 3.27 1.83 -7.87
N CYS A 67 2.82 0.61 -7.58
CA CYS A 67 3.62 -0.58 -7.83
C CYS A 67 3.81 -0.82 -9.32
N GLY A 68 2.79 -0.60 -10.11
CA GLY A 68 2.89 -0.74 -11.55
C GLY A 68 3.90 0.23 -12.14
N ALA A 69 3.90 1.47 -11.65
CA ALA A 69 4.85 2.47 -12.11
C ALA A 69 6.27 2.15 -11.66
N ALA A 70 6.41 1.50 -10.50
CA ALA A 70 7.72 1.14 -9.96
C ALA A 70 8.32 -0.08 -10.65
N LEU A 71 7.50 -0.91 -11.23
CA LEU A 71 7.96 -2.09 -11.92
C LEU A 71 8.39 -1.78 -13.35
#